data_81c76ff1bbb51a4d4d42a8be5d321384
#
_entry.id   81c76ff1bbb51a4d4d42a8be5d321384
#
_cell.length_a   1.000
_cell.length_b   1.000
_cell.length_c   1.000
_cell.angle_alpha   90.00
_cell.angle_beta   90.00
_cell.angle_gamma   90.00
#
_symmetry.space_group_name_H-M   'P 1'
#
loop_
_entity.id
_entity.type
_entity.pdbx_description
1 polymer ?
#
loop_
_entity_poly.entity_id
_entity_poly.type
_entity_poly.pdbx_seq_one_letter_code
_entity_poly.pdbx_strand_id
1 'polypeptide(L)'
;MDTHAPAPGPGRGWSGTVFCGVSLDGFIARTDGDIGWLEAPVPAGQAAPSGSGAEAVPDFEALLARVDHLVMGRATFQKVLEIGFWPYDPIQVIVLSSTLTGPQPHGALVAPDLSAAVALLESRGARGVYWDGGATIQAALRADLVDELVVTTVPRLIGGGIPLFGALEHDLPLRLRGSRVLDGGMVSTRYDVVREVSSG
;
A
#
# COMPACT_ATOMS: atom_id res chain seq x y z
N MET A 1 -17.58 -13.07 6.19
CA MET A 1 -16.66 -12.18 5.44
C MET A 1 -16.22 -11.09 6.40
N ASP A 2 -15.02 -11.19 6.92
CA ASP A 2 -14.50 -10.15 7.81
C ASP A 2 -13.79 -9.10 6.93
N THR A 3 -14.61 -8.26 6.27
CA THR A 3 -14.15 -7.13 5.46
C THR A 3 -13.84 -5.90 6.31
N HIS A 4 -13.68 -6.12 7.63
CA HIS A 4 -13.51 -5.02 8.56
C HIS A 4 -12.15 -4.33 8.32
N ALA A 5 -12.17 -3.00 8.17
CA ALA A 5 -10.96 -2.19 8.18
C ALA A 5 -10.21 -2.42 9.50
N PRO A 6 -8.87 -2.38 9.52
CA PRO A 6 -8.12 -2.49 10.76
C PRO A 6 -8.50 -1.37 11.73
N ALA A 7 -8.36 -1.62 13.03
CA ALA A 7 -8.52 -0.56 14.01
C ALA A 7 -7.44 0.51 13.82
N PRO A 8 -7.80 1.81 13.90
CA PRO A 8 -6.82 2.88 13.78
C PRO A 8 -5.81 2.82 14.93
N GLY A 9 -4.57 3.20 14.63
CA GLY A 9 -3.54 3.39 15.63
C GLY A 9 -3.85 4.54 16.58
N PRO A 10 -3.08 4.67 17.68
CA PRO A 10 -3.35 5.65 18.74
C PRO A 10 -3.36 7.08 18.18
N GLY A 11 -4.32 7.88 18.68
CA GLY A 11 -4.44 9.31 18.36
C GLY A 11 -5.02 9.64 16.98
N ARG A 12 -5.48 8.64 16.20
CA ARG A 12 -6.07 8.84 14.86
C ARG A 12 -7.50 8.37 14.78
N GLY A 13 -8.31 9.06 13.96
CA GLY A 13 -9.68 8.64 13.63
C GLY A 13 -9.75 7.73 12.37
N TRP A 14 -8.62 7.35 11.78
CA TRP A 14 -8.52 6.59 10.53
C TRP A 14 -7.48 5.49 10.62
N SER A 15 -7.67 4.44 9.83
CA SER A 15 -6.73 3.33 9.70
C SER A 15 -5.90 3.45 8.41
N GLY A 16 -4.63 3.10 8.50
CA GLY A 16 -3.71 3.10 7.36
C GLY A 16 -3.43 1.70 6.83
N THR A 17 -3.62 1.49 5.53
CA THR A 17 -3.37 0.22 4.85
C THR A 17 -2.32 0.38 3.76
N VAL A 18 -1.35 -0.52 3.72
CA VAL A 18 -0.46 -0.73 2.57
C VAL A 18 -1.00 -1.90 1.75
N PHE A 19 -1.10 -1.69 0.44
CA PHE A 19 -1.45 -2.76 -0.50
C PHE A 19 -0.48 -2.70 -1.68
N CYS A 20 0.39 -3.70 -1.83
CA CYS A 20 1.46 -3.61 -2.80
C CYS A 20 1.89 -4.98 -3.32
N GLY A 21 2.19 -5.03 -4.64
CA GLY A 21 2.92 -6.13 -5.24
C GLY A 21 4.42 -5.95 -5.04
N VAL A 22 5.14 -7.02 -4.71
CA VAL A 22 6.58 -7.01 -4.45
C VAL A 22 7.25 -8.20 -5.11
N SER A 23 8.44 -8.01 -5.66
CA SER A 23 9.26 -9.13 -6.12
C SER A 23 9.73 -9.99 -4.93
N LEU A 24 10.10 -11.24 -5.17
CA LEU A 24 10.57 -12.13 -4.10
C LEU A 24 11.81 -11.57 -3.37
N ASP A 25 12.61 -10.74 -4.04
CA ASP A 25 13.77 -10.03 -3.48
C ASP A 25 13.44 -8.63 -2.93
N GLY A 26 12.15 -8.28 -2.76
CA GLY A 26 11.71 -7.16 -1.95
C GLY A 26 11.53 -5.82 -2.65
N PHE A 27 11.48 -5.78 -3.99
CA PHE A 27 11.36 -4.53 -4.75
C PHE A 27 9.95 -4.36 -5.33
N ILE A 28 9.47 -3.12 -5.37
CA ILE A 28 8.16 -2.75 -5.93
C ILE A 28 8.26 -2.24 -7.37
N ALA A 29 9.41 -1.76 -7.78
CA ALA A 29 9.70 -1.29 -9.14
C ALA A 29 11.19 -1.44 -9.43
N ARG A 30 11.59 -1.40 -10.70
CA ARG A 30 12.99 -1.23 -11.08
C ARG A 30 13.50 0.17 -10.72
N THR A 31 14.79 0.41 -10.82
CA THR A 31 15.41 1.70 -10.48
C THR A 31 14.88 2.89 -11.29
N ASP A 32 14.41 2.64 -12.51
CA ASP A 32 13.79 3.61 -13.41
C ASP A 32 12.26 3.76 -13.21
N GLY A 33 11.70 3.02 -12.22
CA GLY A 33 10.27 3.01 -11.93
C GLY A 33 9.46 2.05 -12.82
N ASP A 34 10.10 1.21 -13.64
CA ASP A 34 9.40 0.20 -14.44
C ASP A 34 8.78 -0.88 -13.54
N ILE A 35 7.51 -1.17 -13.79
CA ILE A 35 6.70 -2.20 -13.11
C ILE A 35 6.24 -3.32 -14.06
N GLY A 36 6.69 -3.32 -15.31
CA GLY A 36 6.28 -4.31 -16.33
C GLY A 36 6.55 -5.76 -15.92
N TRP A 37 7.44 -5.98 -14.96
CA TRP A 37 7.69 -7.30 -14.39
C TRP A 37 6.49 -7.88 -13.61
N LEU A 38 5.57 -7.04 -13.11
CA LEU A 38 4.32 -7.48 -12.43
C LEU A 38 3.36 -8.17 -13.41
N GLU A 39 3.31 -7.69 -14.65
CA GLU A 39 2.40 -8.17 -15.70
C GLU A 39 3.03 -9.26 -16.56
N ALA A 40 4.34 -9.47 -16.43
CA ALA A 40 5.06 -10.43 -17.26
C ALA A 40 4.54 -11.86 -16.99
N PRO A 41 4.29 -12.66 -18.06
CA PRO A 41 3.76 -14.01 -17.92
C PRO A 41 4.57 -14.84 -16.93
N VAL A 42 3.89 -15.51 -16.02
CA VAL A 42 4.49 -16.53 -15.14
C VAL A 42 4.40 -17.87 -15.89
N PRO A 43 5.38 -18.78 -15.74
CA PRO A 43 5.34 -20.07 -16.42
C PRO A 43 3.99 -20.77 -16.24
N ALA A 44 3.37 -21.21 -17.33
CA ALA A 44 2.09 -21.90 -17.32
C ALA A 44 2.19 -23.20 -16.50
N GLY A 45 1.17 -23.48 -15.69
CA GLY A 45 1.06 -24.74 -14.93
C GLY A 45 0.99 -24.61 -13.42
N GLN A 46 1.11 -23.39 -12.88
CA GLN A 46 0.85 -23.15 -11.45
C GLN A 46 -0.59 -22.64 -11.25
N ALA A 47 -1.57 -23.57 -11.34
CA ALA A 47 -2.88 -23.29 -10.79
C ALA A 47 -2.72 -23.07 -9.28
N ALA A 48 -3.39 -22.05 -8.73
CA ALA A 48 -3.39 -21.81 -7.30
C ALA A 48 -3.81 -23.11 -6.57
N PRO A 49 -3.00 -23.65 -5.66
CA PRO A 49 -3.45 -24.76 -4.86
C PRO A 49 -4.70 -24.30 -4.10
N SER A 50 -5.76 -25.12 -4.13
CA SER A 50 -6.96 -24.89 -3.33
C SER A 50 -6.56 -24.88 -1.86
N GLY A 51 -6.30 -23.72 -1.28
CA GLY A 51 -5.70 -23.55 0.05
C GLY A 51 -6.53 -22.66 0.95
N SER A 52 -6.67 -23.09 2.15
CA SER A 52 -7.31 -22.44 3.28
C SER A 52 -6.80 -21.01 3.53
N GLY A 53 -7.69 -20.07 3.81
CA GLY A 53 -7.38 -18.70 4.24
C GLY A 53 -7.73 -17.59 3.23
N ALA A 54 -8.34 -17.94 2.10
CA ALA A 54 -8.68 -17.00 1.02
C ALA A 54 -9.59 -15.82 1.45
N GLU A 55 -10.42 -16.01 2.45
CA GLU A 55 -11.40 -15.02 2.90
C GLU A 55 -10.78 -13.84 3.70
N ALA A 56 -9.60 -14.02 4.25
CA ALA A 56 -8.97 -13.02 5.11
C ALA A 56 -8.06 -12.02 4.36
N VAL A 57 -7.75 -12.27 3.08
CA VAL A 57 -6.86 -11.40 2.28
C VAL A 57 -7.69 -10.65 1.25
N PRO A 58 -7.86 -9.32 1.37
CA PRO A 58 -8.61 -8.53 0.40
C PRO A 58 -7.90 -8.51 -0.97
N ASP A 59 -8.69 -8.44 -2.02
CA ASP A 59 -8.21 -7.99 -3.33
C ASP A 59 -8.24 -6.45 -3.43
N PHE A 60 -7.87 -5.93 -4.59
CA PHE A 60 -7.81 -4.49 -4.79
C PHE A 60 -9.19 -3.81 -4.71
N GLU A 61 -10.24 -4.44 -5.22
CA GLU A 61 -11.61 -3.91 -5.13
C GLU A 61 -12.09 -3.84 -3.67
N ALA A 62 -11.85 -4.89 -2.90
CA ALA A 62 -12.15 -4.92 -1.47
C ALA A 62 -11.33 -3.90 -0.67
N LEU A 63 -10.08 -3.60 -1.07
CA LEU A 63 -9.32 -2.49 -0.50
C LEU A 63 -10.01 -1.16 -0.79
N LEU A 64 -10.30 -0.87 -2.05
CA LEU A 64 -10.90 0.41 -2.45
C LEU A 64 -12.25 0.67 -1.75
N ALA A 65 -13.02 -0.39 -1.48
CA ALA A 65 -14.28 -0.29 -0.73
C ALA A 65 -14.11 0.10 0.76
N ARG A 66 -12.90 -0.02 1.32
CA ARG A 66 -12.62 0.24 2.75
C ARG A 66 -11.90 1.57 2.99
N VAL A 67 -11.37 2.19 1.95
CA VAL A 67 -10.59 3.42 2.05
C VAL A 67 -11.32 4.57 1.38
N ASP A 68 -11.14 5.77 1.88
CA ASP A 68 -11.70 7.00 1.32
C ASP A 68 -10.61 7.99 0.90
N HIS A 69 -9.36 7.72 1.27
CA HIS A 69 -8.19 8.50 0.89
C HIS A 69 -7.04 7.60 0.43
N LEU A 70 -6.27 8.11 -0.52
CA LEU A 70 -5.02 7.50 -1.00
C LEU A 70 -3.91 8.54 -0.91
N VAL A 71 -2.81 8.19 -0.27
CA VAL A 71 -1.60 9.02 -0.23
C VAL A 71 -0.50 8.34 -1.03
N MET A 72 0.01 9.03 -2.03
CA MET A 72 1.11 8.52 -2.87
C MET A 72 2.17 9.60 -3.12
N GLY A 73 3.37 9.16 -3.45
CA GLY A 73 4.44 10.07 -3.86
C GLY A 73 4.25 10.58 -5.31
N ARG A 74 4.90 11.71 -5.64
CA ARG A 74 4.85 12.29 -6.99
C ARG A 74 5.21 11.29 -8.09
N ALA A 75 6.25 10.47 -7.91
CA ALA A 75 6.69 9.52 -8.93
C ALA A 75 5.61 8.46 -9.21
N THR A 76 4.95 7.93 -8.17
CA THR A 76 3.83 7.00 -8.31
C THR A 76 2.66 7.67 -9.02
N PHE A 77 2.30 8.88 -8.63
CA PHE A 77 1.23 9.65 -9.28
C PHE A 77 1.48 9.86 -10.77
N GLN A 78 2.69 10.30 -11.14
CA GLN A 78 3.07 10.46 -12.53
C GLN A 78 3.01 9.15 -13.30
N LYS A 79 3.47 8.04 -12.69
CA LYS A 79 3.43 6.72 -13.31
C LYS A 79 2.00 6.25 -13.59
N VAL A 80 1.08 6.45 -12.65
CA VAL A 80 -0.35 6.13 -12.86
C VAL A 80 -0.94 6.95 -14.00
N LEU A 81 -0.62 8.23 -14.08
CA LEU A 81 -1.07 9.09 -15.18
C LEU A 81 -0.52 8.63 -16.54
N GLU A 82 0.74 8.18 -16.61
CA GLU A 82 1.38 7.64 -17.81
C GLU A 82 0.71 6.34 -18.30
N ILE A 83 0.26 5.48 -17.38
CA ILE A 83 -0.46 4.24 -17.71
C ILE A 83 -1.82 4.57 -18.34
N GLY A 84 -2.39 5.75 -18.04
CA GLY A 84 -3.64 6.23 -18.64
C GLY A 84 -4.90 5.54 -18.11
N PHE A 85 -4.81 4.82 -16.99
CA PHE A 85 -5.93 4.23 -16.30
C PHE A 85 -5.99 4.74 -14.86
N TRP A 86 -7.15 5.28 -14.46
CA TRP A 86 -7.38 5.83 -13.13
C TRP A 86 -8.38 5.01 -12.34
N PRO A 87 -7.95 4.10 -11.47
CA PRO A 87 -8.84 3.18 -10.76
C PRO A 87 -9.36 3.71 -9.43
N TYR A 88 -9.05 4.96 -9.04
CA TYR A 88 -9.22 5.42 -7.67
C TYR A 88 -10.51 6.19 -7.39
N ASP A 89 -11.37 6.43 -8.40
CA ASP A 89 -12.67 7.06 -8.13
C ASP A 89 -13.58 6.15 -7.29
N PRO A 90 -14.24 6.67 -6.21
CA PRO A 90 -14.33 8.07 -5.78
C PRO A 90 -13.32 8.48 -4.67
N ILE A 91 -12.19 7.79 -4.54
CA ILE A 91 -11.21 8.01 -3.46
C ILE A 91 -10.48 9.34 -3.66
N GLN A 92 -10.34 10.13 -2.58
CA GLN A 92 -9.56 11.36 -2.64
C GLN A 92 -8.06 11.05 -2.63
N VAL A 93 -7.35 11.45 -3.68
CA VAL A 93 -5.90 11.27 -3.78
C VAL A 93 -5.17 12.48 -3.23
N ILE A 94 -4.15 12.24 -2.41
CA ILE A 94 -3.19 13.23 -1.88
C ILE A 94 -1.80 12.84 -2.38
N VAL A 95 -1.14 13.76 -3.07
CA VAL A 95 0.20 13.55 -3.64
C VAL A 95 1.25 14.23 -2.76
N LEU A 96 2.18 13.46 -2.23
CA LEU A 96 3.34 13.99 -1.51
C LEU A 96 4.34 14.59 -2.51
N SER A 97 4.47 15.91 -2.49
CA SER A 97 5.40 16.63 -3.36
C SER A 97 5.66 18.05 -2.88
N SER A 98 6.94 18.39 -2.72
CA SER A 98 7.38 19.78 -2.45
C SER A 98 7.50 20.64 -3.72
N THR A 99 7.29 20.06 -4.90
CA THR A 99 7.52 20.74 -6.18
C THR A 99 6.30 20.84 -7.08
N LEU A 100 5.27 20.01 -6.89
CA LEU A 100 4.02 20.13 -7.62
C LEU A 100 3.25 21.37 -7.15
N THR A 101 2.73 22.14 -8.11
CA THR A 101 1.94 23.35 -7.85
C THR A 101 0.70 23.37 -8.73
N GLY A 102 -0.31 24.13 -8.32
CA GLY A 102 -1.55 24.27 -9.07
C GLY A 102 -2.48 23.04 -9.02
N PRO A 103 -3.61 23.13 -9.76
CA PRO A 103 -4.57 22.02 -9.85
C PRO A 103 -3.95 20.77 -10.47
N GLN A 104 -4.21 19.62 -9.89
CA GLN A 104 -3.75 18.35 -10.41
C GLN A 104 -4.88 17.58 -11.11
N PRO A 105 -4.56 16.68 -12.06
CA PRO A 105 -5.52 15.77 -12.67
C PRO A 105 -6.34 15.02 -11.61
N HIS A 106 -7.57 14.65 -11.96
CA HIS A 106 -8.51 13.91 -11.09
C HIS A 106 -8.80 14.59 -9.75
N GLY A 107 -8.57 15.90 -9.63
CA GLY A 107 -8.78 16.61 -8.37
C GLY A 107 -7.83 16.21 -7.26
N ALA A 108 -6.68 15.61 -7.58
CA ALA A 108 -5.70 15.22 -6.58
C ALA A 108 -5.17 16.44 -5.81
N LEU A 109 -5.07 16.32 -4.50
CA LEU A 109 -4.51 17.35 -3.63
C LEU A 109 -2.99 17.17 -3.53
N VAL A 110 -2.29 18.25 -3.23
CA VAL A 110 -0.83 18.21 -3.02
C VAL A 110 -0.53 18.56 -1.56
N ALA A 111 0.29 17.72 -0.94
CA ALA A 111 0.87 17.96 0.38
C ALA A 111 2.40 18.06 0.23
N PRO A 112 3.05 19.10 0.77
CA PRO A 112 4.50 19.27 0.63
C PRO A 112 5.30 18.19 1.36
N ASP A 113 4.74 17.63 2.42
CA ASP A 113 5.35 16.62 3.27
C ASP A 113 4.29 15.72 3.95
N LEU A 114 4.76 14.73 4.70
CA LEU A 114 3.88 13.77 5.38
C LEU A 114 3.00 14.43 6.46
N SER A 115 3.53 15.41 7.19
CA SER A 115 2.78 16.12 8.24
C SER A 115 1.60 16.88 7.65
N ALA A 116 1.82 17.57 6.54
CA ALA A 116 0.76 18.26 5.82
C ALA A 116 -0.28 17.28 5.24
N ALA A 117 0.14 16.09 4.77
CA ALA A 117 -0.78 15.06 4.31
C ALA A 117 -1.66 14.55 5.47
N VAL A 118 -1.07 14.29 6.64
CA VAL A 118 -1.83 13.88 7.84
C VAL A 118 -2.84 14.95 8.24
N ALA A 119 -2.45 16.22 8.26
CA ALA A 119 -3.36 17.33 8.56
C ALA A 119 -4.52 17.42 7.55
N LEU A 120 -4.27 17.15 6.26
CA LEU A 120 -5.32 17.06 5.25
C LEU A 120 -6.27 15.89 5.51
N LEU A 121 -5.75 14.70 5.83
CA LEU A 121 -6.56 13.54 6.18
C LEU A 121 -7.49 13.82 7.36
N GLU A 122 -6.94 14.40 8.44
CA GLU A 122 -7.71 14.77 9.64
C GLU A 122 -8.78 15.81 9.33
N SER A 123 -8.42 16.89 8.64
CA SER A 123 -9.36 17.98 8.31
C SER A 123 -10.50 17.54 7.39
N ARG A 124 -10.30 16.46 6.63
CA ARG A 124 -11.29 15.89 5.71
C ARG A 124 -12.07 14.72 6.31
N GLY A 125 -11.78 14.35 7.56
CA GLY A 125 -12.48 13.26 8.25
C GLY A 125 -12.21 11.90 7.63
N ALA A 126 -10.96 11.65 7.22
CA ALA A 126 -10.54 10.34 6.70
C ALA A 126 -10.93 9.22 7.68
N ARG A 127 -11.28 8.05 7.14
CA ARG A 127 -11.60 6.84 7.91
C ARG A 127 -10.70 5.68 7.53
N GLY A 128 -10.38 5.56 6.25
CA GLY A 128 -9.45 4.57 5.72
C GLY A 128 -8.49 5.19 4.71
N VAL A 129 -7.20 5.00 4.92
CA VAL A 129 -6.13 5.59 4.10
C VAL A 129 -5.31 4.48 3.47
N TYR A 130 -5.19 4.51 2.15
CA TYR A 130 -4.28 3.66 1.39
C TYR A 130 -2.95 4.41 1.18
N TRP A 131 -1.83 3.77 1.53
CA TRP A 131 -0.48 4.28 1.32
C TRP A 131 0.16 3.58 0.14
N ASP A 132 0.61 4.33 -0.87
CA ASP A 132 1.20 3.79 -2.09
C ASP A 132 2.53 4.46 -2.48
N GLY A 133 3.42 3.64 -3.06
CA GLY A 133 4.77 4.03 -3.48
C GLY A 133 5.82 3.89 -2.37
N GLY A 134 6.99 3.35 -2.72
CA GLY A 134 8.01 2.93 -1.75
C GLY A 134 8.41 4.00 -0.73
N ALA A 135 8.76 5.20 -1.19
CA ALA A 135 9.16 6.29 -0.28
C ALA A 135 8.02 6.71 0.67
N THR A 136 6.78 6.73 0.16
CA THR A 136 5.58 7.08 0.94
C THR A 136 5.27 6.00 1.98
N ILE A 137 5.28 4.72 1.57
CA ILE A 137 5.06 3.58 2.47
C ILE A 137 6.12 3.58 3.59
N GLN A 138 7.39 3.73 3.24
CA GLN A 138 8.47 3.77 4.21
C GLN A 138 8.37 4.95 5.18
N ALA A 139 7.95 6.12 4.70
CA ALA A 139 7.70 7.28 5.54
C ALA A 139 6.51 7.05 6.49
N ALA A 140 5.43 6.46 5.99
CA ALA A 140 4.25 6.13 6.78
C ALA A 140 4.56 5.07 7.86
N LEU A 141 5.37 4.05 7.55
CA LEU A 141 5.83 3.04 8.51
C LEU A 141 6.67 3.67 9.63
N ARG A 142 7.65 4.53 9.29
CA ARG A 142 8.46 5.24 10.29
C ARG A 142 7.67 6.18 11.19
N ALA A 143 6.57 6.73 10.68
CA ALA A 143 5.69 7.62 11.41
C ALA A 143 4.54 6.91 12.13
N ASP A 144 4.56 5.58 12.21
CA ASP A 144 3.51 4.75 12.84
C ASP A 144 2.10 4.99 12.27
N LEU A 145 2.00 5.25 10.97
CA LEU A 145 0.74 5.57 10.27
C LEU A 145 0.11 4.36 9.56
N VAL A 146 0.73 3.18 9.63
CA VAL A 146 0.26 1.95 9.00
C VAL A 146 -0.28 1.00 10.05
N ASP A 147 -1.48 0.48 9.82
CA ASP A 147 -2.18 -0.49 10.68
C ASP A 147 -2.27 -1.88 10.05
N GLU A 148 -2.29 -1.92 8.72
CA GLU A 148 -2.41 -3.16 7.95
C GLU A 148 -1.45 -3.16 6.75
N LEU A 149 -0.86 -4.31 6.50
CA LEU A 149 -0.12 -4.56 5.26
C LEU A 149 -0.76 -5.72 4.50
N VAL A 150 -1.06 -5.51 3.23
CA VAL A 150 -1.42 -6.54 2.27
C VAL A 150 -0.34 -6.56 1.20
N VAL A 151 0.50 -7.58 1.23
CA VAL A 151 1.66 -7.70 0.35
C VAL A 151 1.53 -8.93 -0.53
N THR A 152 1.54 -8.72 -1.84
CA THR A 152 1.53 -9.80 -2.83
C THR A 152 2.93 -10.05 -3.35
N THR A 153 3.54 -11.13 -2.93
CA THR A 153 4.86 -11.55 -3.42
C THR A 153 4.72 -12.25 -4.76
N VAL A 154 5.35 -11.69 -5.77
CA VAL A 154 5.46 -12.27 -7.11
C VAL A 154 6.67 -13.20 -7.12
N PRO A 155 6.57 -14.44 -7.67
CA PRO A 155 7.67 -15.40 -7.68
C PRO A 155 8.74 -15.02 -8.74
N ARG A 156 9.37 -13.87 -8.53
CA ARG A 156 10.37 -13.29 -9.44
C ARG A 156 11.43 -12.54 -8.65
N LEU A 157 12.67 -12.73 -9.03
CA LEU A 157 13.81 -11.93 -8.60
C LEU A 157 14.10 -10.90 -9.70
N ILE A 158 14.16 -9.61 -9.33
CA ILE A 158 14.51 -8.54 -10.29
C ILE A 158 15.91 -7.98 -10.08
N GLY A 159 16.61 -8.41 -9.02
CA GLY A 159 18.04 -8.16 -8.77
C GLY A 159 18.36 -6.77 -8.26
N GLY A 160 17.42 -5.83 -8.26
CA GLY A 160 17.57 -4.47 -7.77
C GLY A 160 16.43 -3.57 -8.20
N GLY A 161 16.21 -2.49 -7.47
CA GLY A 161 15.09 -1.60 -7.72
C GLY A 161 14.74 -0.71 -6.54
N ILE A 162 13.50 -0.23 -6.51
CA ILE A 162 12.93 0.53 -5.41
C ILE A 162 12.39 -0.47 -4.38
N PRO A 163 12.97 -0.53 -3.16
CA PRO A 163 12.54 -1.48 -2.15
C PRO A 163 11.18 -1.09 -1.56
N LEU A 164 10.36 -2.09 -1.22
CA LEU A 164 9.11 -1.86 -0.48
C LEU A 164 9.42 -1.35 0.93
N PHE A 165 10.33 -2.01 1.63
CA PHE A 165 10.71 -1.66 3.00
C PHE A 165 12.08 -1.00 3.04
N GLY A 166 12.27 -0.13 4.02
CA GLY A 166 13.53 0.58 4.28
C GLY A 166 13.94 0.45 5.74
N ALA A 167 14.94 1.21 6.15
CA ALA A 167 15.39 1.25 7.53
C ALA A 167 14.27 1.75 8.46
N LEU A 168 14.12 1.07 9.59
CA LEU A 168 13.28 1.44 10.72
C LEU A 168 14.20 1.67 11.93
N GLU A 169 13.79 2.52 12.87
CA GLU A 169 14.53 2.76 14.10
C GLU A 169 14.41 1.58 15.08
N HIS A 170 13.24 0.90 15.03
CA HIS A 170 12.92 -0.25 15.86
C HIS A 170 12.21 -1.31 15.04
N ASP A 171 12.20 -2.54 15.51
CA ASP A 171 11.41 -3.61 14.93
C ASP A 171 9.92 -3.25 14.96
N LEU A 172 9.21 -3.57 13.88
CA LEU A 172 7.77 -3.43 13.78
C LEU A 172 7.13 -4.83 13.78
N PRO A 173 6.62 -5.30 14.93
CA PRO A 173 5.99 -6.61 15.01
C PRO A 173 4.74 -6.69 14.14
N LEU A 174 4.59 -7.79 13.42
CA LEU A 174 3.46 -8.05 12.55
C LEU A 174 2.73 -9.33 12.97
N ARG A 175 1.39 -9.29 12.91
CA ARG A 175 0.55 -10.47 13.13
C ARG A 175 -0.05 -10.91 11.81
N LEU A 176 0.26 -12.12 11.37
CA LEU A 176 -0.35 -12.72 10.19
C LEU A 176 -1.86 -12.90 10.41
N ARG A 177 -2.67 -12.40 9.47
CA ARG A 177 -4.14 -12.54 9.44
C ARG A 177 -4.58 -13.60 8.43
N GLY A 178 -3.87 -13.73 7.34
CA GLY A 178 -4.15 -14.73 6.33
C GLY A 178 -3.17 -14.67 5.17
N SER A 179 -3.22 -15.70 4.35
CA SER A 179 -2.48 -15.78 3.10
C SER A 179 -3.31 -16.42 2.02
N ARG A 180 -3.11 -16.03 0.78
CA ARG A 180 -3.79 -16.58 -0.39
C ARG A 180 -2.78 -16.77 -1.53
N VAL A 181 -2.78 -17.95 -2.12
CA VAL A 181 -2.05 -18.20 -3.37
C VAL A 181 -2.94 -17.76 -4.52
N LEU A 182 -2.38 -16.96 -5.40
CA LEU A 182 -3.02 -16.45 -6.60
C LEU A 182 -2.48 -17.18 -7.84
N ASP A 183 -3.15 -17.00 -8.96
CA ASP A 183 -2.69 -17.53 -10.25
C ASP A 183 -1.26 -17.05 -10.54
N GLY A 184 -0.48 -17.91 -11.19
CA GLY A 184 0.92 -17.63 -11.46
C GLY A 184 1.85 -17.84 -10.26
N GLY A 185 1.38 -18.45 -9.16
CA GLY A 185 2.19 -18.74 -7.98
C GLY A 185 2.49 -17.52 -7.11
N MET A 186 1.77 -16.40 -7.31
CA MET A 186 1.85 -15.25 -6.42
C MET A 186 1.27 -15.59 -5.05
N VAL A 187 1.81 -15.03 -3.99
CA VAL A 187 1.33 -15.22 -2.62
C VAL A 187 0.97 -13.86 -2.03
N SER A 188 -0.32 -13.64 -1.79
CA SER A 188 -0.80 -12.45 -1.08
C SER A 188 -0.93 -12.76 0.40
N THR A 189 -0.36 -11.90 1.24
CA THR A 189 -0.36 -12.04 2.70
C THR A 189 -0.91 -10.77 3.34
N ARG A 190 -1.72 -10.94 4.38
CA ARG A 190 -2.29 -9.85 5.17
C ARG A 190 -1.73 -9.88 6.58
N TYR A 191 -1.24 -8.76 7.06
CA TYR A 191 -0.71 -8.59 8.41
C TYR A 191 -1.32 -7.37 9.08
N ASP A 192 -1.61 -7.48 10.38
CA ASP A 192 -1.82 -6.31 11.25
C ASP A 192 -0.48 -5.87 11.84
N VAL A 193 -0.29 -4.57 11.96
CA VAL A 193 0.79 -4.00 12.77
C VAL A 193 0.44 -4.17 14.24
N VAL A 194 1.35 -4.78 15.00
CA VAL A 194 1.16 -4.98 16.45
C VAL A 194 1.84 -3.84 17.18
N ARG A 195 1.06 -3.10 17.95
CA ARG A 195 1.57 -2.10 18.88
C ARG A 195 1.49 -2.64 20.29
N GLU A 196 2.56 -2.52 21.04
CA GLU A 196 2.51 -2.82 22.46
C GLU A 196 1.55 -1.82 23.12
N VAL A 197 0.57 -2.33 23.82
CA VAL A 197 -0.26 -1.49 24.70
C VAL A 197 0.64 -1.12 25.87
N SER A 198 1.13 0.12 25.90
CA SER A 198 1.82 0.64 27.06
C SER A 198 0.91 0.46 28.26
N SER A 199 1.21 -0.54 29.11
CA SER A 199 0.57 -0.70 30.39
C SER A 199 1.01 0.48 31.23
N GLY A 200 0.16 1.51 31.34
CA GLY A 200 0.34 2.66 32.23
C GLY A 200 0.09 2.27 33.70
#